data_b0ecc5747756760c1f3eeb8b795e9f8b
#
_entry.id   b0ecc5747756760c1f3eeb8b795e9f8b
#
_cell.length_a   1.000
_cell.length_b   1.000
_cell.length_c   1.000
_cell.angle_alpha   90.00
_cell.angle_beta   90.00
_cell.angle_gamma   90.00
#
_symmetry.space_group_name_H-M   'P 1'
#
loop_
_entity.id
_entity.type
_entity.pdbx_description
1 polymer ?
#
loop_
_entity_poly.entity_id
_entity_poly.type
_entity_poly.pdbx_seq_one_letter_code
_entity_poly.pdbx_strand_id
1 'polypeptide(L)'
;MPGVGQNLQDHLTVNISYTISKLKTFSELMKPLGMIKNLYEYFFHKKGLMTYPASDIGVFFRTNNLAKTPNAQIHFAPGAGEYNKSGAMKPSSVSQLLFVI
;
A
#
# COMPACT_ATOMS: atom_id res chain seq x y z
N MET A 1 -23.04 -17.51 22.46
CA MET A 1 -23.04 -18.02 21.07
C MET A 1 -21.73 -18.77 20.85
N PRO A 2 -21.74 -20.09 20.64
CA PRO A 2 -20.52 -20.91 20.63
C PRO A 2 -19.63 -20.73 19.39
N GLY A 3 -20.08 -20.05 18.35
CA GLY A 3 -19.29 -19.83 17.12
C GLY A 3 -18.54 -18.51 17.05
N VAL A 4 -18.64 -17.64 18.06
CA VAL A 4 -17.94 -16.33 18.06
C VAL A 4 -16.45 -16.56 18.23
N GLY A 5 -15.65 -15.97 17.32
CA GLY A 5 -14.20 -16.11 17.30
C GLY A 5 -13.66 -17.38 16.63
N GLN A 6 -14.55 -18.22 16.07
CA GLN A 6 -14.17 -19.39 15.28
C GLN A 6 -14.25 -19.07 13.78
N ASN A 7 -13.46 -19.81 12.96
CA ASN A 7 -13.43 -19.66 11.50
C ASN A 7 -13.06 -18.26 11.01
N LEU A 8 -12.12 -17.60 11.69
CA LEU A 8 -11.57 -16.34 11.22
C LEU A 8 -10.97 -16.54 9.84
N GLN A 9 -11.41 -15.71 8.89
CA GLN A 9 -10.86 -15.66 7.53
C GLN A 9 -10.41 -14.22 7.27
N ASP A 10 -9.23 -14.08 6.70
CA ASP A 10 -8.66 -12.79 6.35
C ASP A 10 -7.98 -12.91 4.99
N HIS A 11 -7.60 -11.77 4.41
CA HIS A 11 -6.93 -11.72 3.12
C HIS A 11 -5.61 -12.47 3.14
N LEU A 12 -5.43 -13.41 2.23
CA LEU A 12 -4.11 -13.95 1.93
C LEU A 12 -3.35 -12.94 1.08
N THR A 13 -2.27 -12.40 1.60
CA THR A 13 -1.48 -11.38 0.93
C THR A 13 -0.05 -11.83 0.69
N VAL A 14 0.47 -11.51 -0.49
CA VAL A 14 1.89 -11.68 -0.83
C VAL A 14 2.45 -10.31 -1.19
N ASN A 15 3.47 -9.88 -0.45
CA ASN A 15 4.12 -8.61 -0.68
C ASN A 15 5.38 -8.81 -1.51
N ILE A 16 5.46 -8.15 -2.65
CA ILE A 16 6.66 -8.08 -3.47
C ILE A 16 7.15 -6.63 -3.48
N SER A 17 8.38 -6.42 -3.04
CA SER A 17 8.93 -5.08 -2.87
C SER A 17 10.12 -4.88 -3.80
N TYR A 18 10.15 -3.73 -4.46
CA TYR A 18 11.23 -3.33 -5.36
C TYR A 18 11.83 -1.99 -4.93
N THR A 19 13.15 -1.89 -4.92
CA THR A 19 13.82 -0.61 -4.70
C THR A 19 13.78 0.23 -5.97
N ILE A 20 13.32 1.47 -5.85
CA ILE A 20 13.25 2.43 -6.95
C ILE A 20 14.28 3.52 -6.72
N SER A 21 15.19 3.72 -7.67
CA SER A 21 16.28 4.70 -7.57
C SER A 21 15.97 6.06 -8.21
N LYS A 22 15.00 6.15 -9.09
CA LYS A 22 14.74 7.35 -9.91
C LYS A 22 13.49 8.13 -9.51
N LEU A 23 12.61 7.57 -8.69
CA LEU A 23 11.36 8.21 -8.29
C LEU A 23 11.37 8.49 -6.79
N LYS A 24 10.73 9.58 -6.41
CA LYS A 24 10.49 9.86 -4.99
C LYS A 24 9.40 8.95 -4.47
N THR A 25 9.74 8.18 -3.46
CA THR A 25 8.80 7.31 -2.76
C THR A 25 8.13 8.06 -1.60
N PHE A 26 7.07 7.52 -1.05
CA PHE A 26 6.39 8.09 0.12
C PHE A 26 7.35 8.34 1.29
N SER A 27 8.35 7.49 1.48
CA SER A 27 9.32 7.65 2.56
C SER A 27 10.15 8.93 2.43
N GLU A 28 10.47 9.36 1.23
CA GLU A 28 11.17 10.65 1.01
C GLU A 28 10.25 11.84 1.24
N LEU A 29 9.01 11.73 0.79
CA LEU A 29 8.01 12.78 0.94
C LEU A 29 7.57 12.96 2.40
N MET A 30 7.69 11.93 3.23
CA MET A 30 7.36 11.95 4.66
C MET A 30 8.50 12.48 5.55
N LYS A 31 9.67 12.82 5.01
CA LYS A 31 10.71 13.52 5.78
C LYS A 31 10.17 14.87 6.31
N PRO A 32 10.68 15.40 7.42
CA PRO A 32 10.10 16.60 8.07
C PRO A 32 9.89 17.78 7.13
N LEU A 33 10.88 18.14 6.32
CA LEU A 33 10.76 19.21 5.34
C LEU A 33 9.78 18.88 4.21
N GLY A 34 9.76 17.63 3.77
CA GLY A 34 8.79 17.13 2.79
C GLY A 34 7.36 17.21 3.33
N MET A 35 7.16 16.87 4.60
CA MET A 35 5.84 16.92 5.24
C MET A 35 5.32 18.36 5.33
N ILE A 36 6.13 19.32 5.70
CA ILE A 36 5.73 20.75 5.73
C ILE A 36 5.30 21.21 4.34
N LYS A 37 6.08 20.87 3.31
CA LYS A 37 5.73 21.18 1.92
C LYS A 37 4.43 20.50 1.50
N ASN A 38 4.24 19.22 1.83
CA ASN A 38 3.04 18.48 1.50
C ASN A 38 1.79 19.07 2.18
N LEU A 39 1.90 19.49 3.45
CA LEU A 39 0.81 20.16 4.15
C LEU A 39 0.46 21.49 3.47
N TYR A 40 1.45 22.30 3.13
CA TYR A 40 1.24 23.56 2.40
C TYR A 40 0.54 23.32 1.06
N GLU A 41 1.03 22.37 0.25
CA GLU A 41 0.43 22.02 -1.04
C GLU A 41 -1.00 21.50 -0.89
N TYR A 42 -1.27 20.71 0.13
CA TYR A 42 -2.61 20.20 0.39
C TYR A 42 -3.60 21.30 0.77
N PHE A 43 -3.25 22.15 1.73
CA PHE A 43 -4.18 23.16 2.22
C PHE A 43 -4.42 24.30 1.21
N PHE A 44 -3.37 24.75 0.55
CA PHE A 44 -3.46 25.91 -0.36
C PHE A 44 -3.70 25.54 -1.81
N HIS A 45 -3.23 24.39 -2.26
CA HIS A 45 -3.31 24.00 -3.68
C HIS A 45 -4.12 22.72 -3.93
N LYS A 46 -4.58 22.03 -2.89
CA LYS A 46 -5.28 20.73 -3.00
C LYS A 46 -4.49 19.69 -3.79
N LYS A 47 -3.19 19.64 -3.59
CA LYS A 47 -2.22 18.78 -4.27
C LYS A 47 -1.28 18.11 -3.28
N GLY A 48 -0.45 17.22 -3.79
CA GLY A 48 0.61 16.56 -3.04
C GLY A 48 0.20 15.25 -2.39
N LEU A 49 1.10 14.72 -1.56
CA LEU A 49 0.99 13.39 -0.96
C LEU A 49 -0.34 13.15 -0.20
N MET A 50 -0.87 14.19 0.44
CA MET A 50 -2.11 14.08 1.23
C MET A 50 -3.37 13.86 0.39
N THR A 51 -3.28 13.97 -0.94
CA THR A 51 -4.38 13.66 -1.85
C THR A 51 -4.31 12.27 -2.44
N TYR A 52 -3.22 11.54 -2.20
CA TYR A 52 -3.02 10.20 -2.73
C TYR A 52 -3.76 9.14 -1.92
N PRO A 53 -4.39 8.17 -2.58
CA PRO A 53 -4.89 6.97 -1.91
C PRO A 53 -3.73 6.07 -1.51
N ALA A 54 -4.00 5.08 -0.68
CA ALA A 54 -2.99 4.12 -0.23
C ALA A 54 -2.38 3.28 -1.38
N SER A 55 -3.11 3.16 -2.49
CA SER A 55 -2.67 2.46 -3.70
C SER A 55 -3.11 3.25 -4.92
N ASP A 56 -2.18 3.49 -5.84
CA ASP A 56 -2.44 4.24 -7.07
C ASP A 56 -3.05 3.37 -8.17
N ILE A 57 -2.69 2.10 -8.21
CA ILE A 57 -3.10 1.17 -9.26
C ILE A 57 -3.63 -0.09 -8.62
N GLY A 58 -4.84 -0.48 -9.03
CA GLY A 58 -5.46 -1.75 -8.68
C GLY A 58 -5.69 -2.58 -9.94
N VAL A 59 -5.32 -3.85 -9.92
CA VAL A 59 -5.59 -4.80 -10.99
C VAL A 59 -6.39 -5.95 -10.43
N PHE A 60 -7.51 -6.27 -11.06
CA PHE A 60 -8.35 -7.42 -10.73
C PHE A 60 -8.26 -8.45 -11.84
N PHE A 61 -7.99 -9.70 -11.50
CA PHE A 61 -7.82 -10.74 -12.50
C PHE A 61 -8.32 -12.11 -12.01
N ARG A 62 -8.50 -13.00 -12.95
CA ARG A 62 -8.85 -14.39 -12.67
C ARG A 62 -7.58 -15.23 -12.66
N THR A 63 -7.36 -16.00 -11.61
CA THR A 63 -6.18 -16.88 -11.48
C THR A 63 -6.23 -18.08 -12.41
N ASN A 64 -7.43 -18.44 -12.87
CA ASN A 64 -7.64 -19.55 -13.82
C ASN A 64 -8.91 -19.32 -14.65
N ASN A 65 -9.08 -20.12 -15.68
CA ASN A 65 -10.22 -20.01 -16.60
C ASN A 65 -11.54 -20.52 -16.02
N LEU A 66 -11.51 -21.21 -14.89
CA LEU A 66 -12.72 -21.71 -14.20
C LEU A 66 -13.35 -20.64 -13.33
N ALA A 67 -12.63 -19.63 -12.94
CA ALA A 67 -13.15 -18.52 -12.17
C ALA A 67 -14.12 -17.67 -13.01
N LYS A 68 -15.36 -17.56 -12.57
CA LYS A 68 -16.39 -16.75 -13.26
C LYS A 68 -16.18 -15.25 -13.07
N THR A 69 -15.65 -14.87 -11.91
CA THR A 69 -15.34 -13.49 -11.53
C THR A 69 -13.86 -13.35 -11.16
N PRO A 70 -13.28 -12.14 -11.16
CA PRO A 70 -11.96 -11.93 -10.60
C PRO A 70 -11.89 -12.46 -9.17
N ASN A 71 -10.88 -13.24 -8.88
CA ASN A 71 -10.63 -13.85 -7.58
C ASN A 71 -9.25 -13.51 -7.01
N ALA A 72 -8.52 -12.64 -7.69
CA ALA A 72 -7.27 -12.07 -7.20
C ALA A 72 -7.16 -10.60 -7.58
N GLN A 73 -6.42 -9.85 -6.78
CA GLN A 73 -6.16 -8.44 -7.02
C GLN A 73 -4.68 -8.12 -6.75
N ILE A 74 -4.18 -7.12 -7.43
CA ILE A 74 -2.87 -6.54 -7.20
C ILE A 74 -3.08 -5.07 -6.87
N HIS A 75 -2.47 -4.62 -5.79
CA HIS A 75 -2.36 -3.21 -5.45
C HIS A 75 -0.91 -2.76 -5.62
N PHE A 76 -0.71 -1.70 -6.37
CA PHE A 76 0.59 -1.05 -6.46
C PHE A 76 0.60 0.18 -5.57
N ALA A 77 1.53 0.20 -4.62
CA ALA A 77 1.76 1.34 -3.74
C ALA A 77 3.17 1.91 -3.98
N PRO A 78 3.31 3.23 -4.21
CA PRO A 78 4.60 3.88 -4.47
C PRO A 78 5.42 4.08 -3.18
N GLY A 79 5.23 3.25 -2.21
CA GLY A 79 5.95 3.22 -0.94
C GLY A 79 5.65 1.97 -0.16
N ALA A 80 6.65 1.44 0.50
CA ALA A 80 6.50 0.32 1.40
C ALA A 80 6.99 0.71 2.79
N GLY A 81 6.37 0.14 3.80
CA GLY A 81 6.87 0.16 5.17
C GLY A 81 7.31 -1.23 5.58
N GLU A 82 8.40 -1.31 6.28
CA GLU A 82 8.76 -2.52 6.99
C GLU A 82 8.22 -2.43 8.41
N TYR A 83 7.54 -3.48 8.84
CA TYR A 83 7.12 -3.59 10.23
C TYR A 83 8.30 -4.06 11.08
N ASN A 84 8.62 -3.29 12.09
CA ASN A 84 9.59 -3.74 13.08
C ASN A 84 8.97 -4.79 14.03
N LYS A 85 9.80 -5.38 14.91
CA LYS A 85 9.34 -6.40 15.87
C LYS A 85 8.24 -5.90 16.83
N SER A 86 8.08 -4.60 16.98
CA SER A 86 7.01 -3.99 17.81
C SER A 86 5.75 -3.64 17.01
N GLY A 87 5.67 -4.00 15.72
CA GLY A 87 4.55 -3.70 14.86
C GLY A 87 4.50 -2.26 14.34
N ALA A 88 5.50 -1.42 14.65
CA ALA A 88 5.57 -0.07 14.12
C ALA A 88 6.13 -0.07 12.69
N MET A 89 5.49 0.67 11.80
CA MET A 89 5.91 0.81 10.41
C MET A 89 7.14 1.72 10.32
N LYS A 90 8.21 1.22 9.72
CA LYS A 90 9.38 2.02 9.34
C LYS A 90 9.29 2.34 7.85
N PRO A 91 9.26 3.61 7.46
CA PRO A 91 9.26 3.98 6.05
C PRO A 91 10.50 3.44 5.34
N SER A 92 10.31 2.82 4.20
CA SER A 92 11.38 2.30 3.35
C SER A 92 11.33 2.98 1.97
N SER A 93 12.47 3.14 1.33
CA SER A 93 12.59 3.68 -0.05
C SER A 93 12.22 2.63 -1.11
N VAL A 94 11.26 1.81 -0.81
CA VAL A 94 10.84 0.67 -1.63
C VAL A 94 9.42 0.94 -2.13
N SER A 95 9.13 0.61 -3.37
CA SER A 95 7.75 0.48 -3.85
C SER A 95 7.27 -0.94 -3.65
N GLN A 96 6.03 -1.09 -3.31
CA GLN A 96 5.45 -2.37 -2.96
C GLN A 96 4.34 -2.76 -3.94
N LEU A 97 4.39 -4.00 -4.38
CA LEU A 97 3.27 -4.69 -5.02
C LEU A 97 2.64 -5.61 -3.98
N LEU A 98 1.40 -5.36 -3.67
CA LEU A 98 0.61 -6.19 -2.77
C LEU A 98 -0.32 -7.07 -3.60
N PHE A 99 -0.11 -8.38 -3.54
CA PHE A 99 -1.05 -9.35 -4.09
C PHE A 99 -2.02 -9.78 -3.00
N VAL A 100 -3.29 -9.74 -3.30
CA VAL A 100 -4.37 -10.23 -2.44
C VAL A 100 -5.14 -11.28 -3.20
N ILE A 101 -5.31 -12.45 -2.60
CA ILE A 101 -6.06 -13.58 -3.16
C ILE A 101 -7.32 -13.78 -2.34
#